data_c619c20f2ce1b0383ea6c58e674a8d44
#
_entry.id   c619c20f2ce1b0383ea6c58e674a8d44
#
_cell.length_a   1.000
_cell.length_b   1.000
_cell.length_c   1.000
_cell.angle_alpha   90.00
_cell.angle_beta   90.00
_cell.angle_gamma   90.00
#
_symmetry.space_group_name_H-M   'P 1'
#
loop_
_entity.id
_entity.type
_entity.pdbx_description
1 polymer ?
#
loop_
_entity_poly.entity_id
_entity_poly.type
_entity_poly.pdbx_seq_one_letter_code
_entity_poly.pdbx_strand_id
1 'polypeptide(L)'
;MITGTPIAGLLTRLKEASMTPRQQYILSEIIECYSKTAEPIGSHQLTKKLEVSSATIRAEMAELERLGYIYQPHTSAGRVPTDRGYRLYVNNIKEIQADARMSQALARRVASAGEADKAIKYATESLSEITQNMGLATLSDGLYFS
;
A
#
# COMPACT_ATOMS: atom_id res chain seq x y z
N MET A 1 7.67 34.85 5.58
CA MET A 1 8.49 33.68 6.00
C MET A 1 8.21 32.54 5.04
N ILE A 2 9.14 32.26 4.15
CA ILE A 2 9.02 31.17 3.16
C ILE A 2 9.50 29.90 3.88
N THR A 3 8.57 29.04 4.28
CA THR A 3 8.90 27.72 4.82
C THR A 3 9.42 26.86 3.67
N GLY A 4 10.75 26.75 3.60
CA GLY A 4 11.42 25.94 2.60
C GLY A 4 11.00 24.45 2.72
N THR A 5 10.48 23.90 1.65
CA THR A 5 10.34 22.44 1.49
C THR A 5 11.72 21.82 1.68
N PRO A 6 11.91 20.87 2.59
CA PRO A 6 13.23 20.32 2.83
C PRO A 6 13.77 19.68 1.54
N ILE A 7 15.00 20.03 1.18
CA ILE A 7 15.72 19.57 -0.03
C ILE A 7 15.64 18.02 -0.18
N ALA A 8 15.59 17.29 0.94
CA ALA A 8 15.39 15.85 0.96
C ALA A 8 14.09 15.40 0.29
N GLY A 9 12.98 16.11 0.50
CA GLY A 9 11.69 15.80 -0.14
C GLY A 9 11.70 16.09 -1.65
N LEU A 10 12.43 17.12 -2.09
CA LEU A 10 12.59 17.43 -3.52
C LEU A 10 13.45 16.37 -4.22
N LEU A 11 14.54 15.94 -3.62
CA LEU A 11 15.41 14.86 -4.14
C LEU A 11 14.70 13.53 -4.20
N THR A 12 13.82 13.23 -3.23
CA THR A 12 12.98 12.02 -3.24
C THR A 12 11.98 12.07 -4.40
N ARG A 13 11.27 13.18 -4.60
CA ARG A 13 10.33 13.36 -5.74
C ARG A 13 11.03 13.30 -7.10
N LEU A 14 12.24 13.83 -7.22
CA LEU A 14 13.03 13.74 -8.46
C LEU A 14 13.47 12.32 -8.77
N LYS A 15 13.79 11.52 -7.75
CA LYS A 15 14.09 10.07 -7.91
C LYS A 15 12.85 9.24 -8.22
N GLU A 16 11.71 9.59 -7.66
CA GLU A 16 10.41 8.97 -7.97
C GLU A 16 9.99 9.28 -9.42
N ALA A 17 10.24 10.50 -9.89
CA ALA A 17 10.00 10.92 -11.27
C ALA A 17 10.93 10.22 -12.30
N SER A 18 11.99 9.51 -11.85
CA SER A 18 12.92 8.81 -12.73
C SER A 18 12.54 7.36 -13.05
N MET A 19 11.48 6.82 -12.41
CA MET A 19 11.03 5.45 -12.66
C MET A 19 10.15 5.39 -13.90
N THR A 20 10.41 4.39 -14.76
CA THR A 20 9.54 4.11 -15.90
C THR A 20 8.20 3.50 -15.41
N PRO A 21 7.10 3.63 -16.21
CA PRO A 21 5.84 2.98 -15.89
C PRO A 21 5.97 1.46 -15.69
N ARG A 22 6.89 0.83 -16.42
CA ARG A 22 7.20 -0.60 -16.28
C ARG A 22 7.83 -0.91 -14.93
N GLN A 23 8.77 -0.10 -14.47
CA GLN A 23 9.38 -0.25 -13.15
C GLN A 23 8.37 -0.07 -12.02
N GLN A 24 7.48 0.91 -12.14
CA GLN A 24 6.39 1.12 -11.18
C GLN A 24 5.47 -0.10 -11.11
N TYR A 25 5.11 -0.66 -12.27
CA TYR A 25 4.29 -1.87 -12.33
C TYR A 25 5.00 -3.10 -11.75
N ILE A 26 6.29 -3.31 -12.06
CA ILE A 26 7.08 -4.41 -11.48
C ILE A 26 7.17 -4.27 -9.95
N LEU A 27 7.39 -3.08 -9.45
CA LEU A 27 7.43 -2.82 -8.00
C LEU A 27 6.09 -3.15 -7.34
N SER A 28 4.97 -2.70 -7.90
CA SER A 28 3.64 -3.01 -7.35
C SER A 28 3.37 -4.51 -7.33
N GLU A 29 3.69 -5.23 -8.40
CA GLU A 29 3.53 -6.68 -8.45
C GLU A 29 4.41 -7.43 -7.44
N ILE A 30 5.65 -6.98 -7.22
CA ILE A 30 6.53 -7.55 -6.19
C ILE A 30 5.90 -7.34 -4.81
N ILE A 31 5.41 -6.13 -4.50
CA ILE A 31 4.79 -5.81 -3.22
C ILE A 31 3.51 -6.62 -2.99
N GLU A 32 2.62 -6.68 -3.99
CA GLU A 32 1.38 -7.44 -3.89
C GLU A 32 1.60 -8.94 -3.73
N CYS A 33 2.56 -9.52 -4.45
CA CYS A 33 2.89 -10.93 -4.29
C CYS A 33 3.52 -11.19 -2.93
N TYR A 34 4.51 -10.38 -2.53
CA TYR A 34 5.20 -10.54 -1.26
C TYR A 34 4.25 -10.37 -0.05
N SER A 35 3.31 -9.44 -0.11
CA SER A 35 2.32 -9.23 0.97
C SER A 35 1.41 -10.46 1.20
N LYS A 36 1.23 -11.30 0.18
CA LYS A 36 0.42 -12.52 0.25
C LYS A 36 1.19 -13.75 0.68
N THR A 37 2.46 -13.84 0.29
CA THR A 37 3.25 -15.06 0.45
C THR A 37 4.36 -14.95 1.50
N ALA A 38 4.81 -13.73 1.81
CA ALA A 38 6.01 -13.44 2.58
C ALA A 38 7.30 -14.10 2.01
N GLU A 39 7.27 -14.53 0.75
CA GLU A 39 8.39 -15.17 0.06
C GLU A 39 9.04 -14.23 -0.95
N PRO A 40 10.38 -14.24 -1.09
CA PRO A 40 11.09 -13.43 -2.09
C PRO A 40 10.62 -13.72 -3.52
N ILE A 41 10.33 -12.69 -4.31
CA ILE A 41 9.71 -12.78 -5.62
C ILE A 41 10.75 -12.90 -6.72
N GLY A 42 10.72 -13.99 -7.47
CA GLY A 42 11.59 -14.24 -8.62
C GLY A 42 11.06 -13.64 -9.92
N SER A 43 11.96 -13.29 -10.85
CA SER A 43 11.56 -12.73 -12.17
C SER A 43 10.61 -13.64 -12.95
N HIS A 44 10.73 -14.96 -12.82
CA HIS A 44 9.88 -15.91 -13.52
C HIS A 44 8.40 -15.83 -13.08
N GLN A 45 8.12 -15.49 -11.82
CA GLN A 45 6.75 -15.35 -11.33
C GLN A 45 6.02 -14.16 -11.99
N LEU A 46 6.79 -13.15 -12.41
CA LEU A 46 6.25 -11.94 -13.02
C LEU A 46 6.08 -12.04 -14.55
N THR A 47 6.71 -13.02 -15.22
CA THR A 47 6.62 -13.14 -16.69
C THR A 47 5.21 -13.35 -17.20
N LYS A 48 4.38 -14.11 -16.46
CA LYS A 48 3.00 -14.40 -16.84
C LYS A 48 2.09 -13.17 -16.82
N LYS A 49 2.42 -12.17 -15.99
CA LYS A 49 1.62 -10.95 -15.83
C LYS A 49 2.06 -9.82 -16.74
N LEU A 50 3.35 -9.80 -17.10
CA LEU A 50 3.98 -8.66 -17.80
C LEU A 50 4.17 -8.90 -19.30
N GLU A 51 4.00 -10.13 -19.78
CA GLU A 51 4.22 -10.52 -21.18
C GLU A 51 5.61 -10.13 -21.70
N VAL A 52 6.60 -10.05 -20.84
CA VAL A 52 8.00 -9.75 -21.17
C VAL A 52 8.92 -10.86 -20.67
N SER A 53 10.12 -10.93 -21.27
CA SER A 53 11.08 -11.97 -20.92
C SER A 53 11.57 -11.85 -19.47
N SER A 54 11.90 -12.99 -18.87
CA SER A 54 12.52 -13.02 -17.52
C SER A 54 13.84 -12.23 -17.47
N ALA A 55 14.57 -12.14 -18.58
CA ALA A 55 15.78 -11.33 -18.67
C ALA A 55 15.46 -9.84 -18.55
N THR A 56 14.43 -9.35 -19.23
CA THR A 56 13.95 -7.97 -19.13
C THR A 56 13.54 -7.65 -17.70
N ILE A 57 12.75 -8.54 -17.08
CA ILE A 57 12.31 -8.34 -15.68
C ILE A 57 13.51 -8.28 -14.73
N ARG A 58 14.51 -9.13 -14.90
CA ARG A 58 15.73 -9.07 -14.08
C ARG A 58 16.50 -7.77 -14.21
N ALA A 59 16.58 -7.21 -15.42
CA ALA A 59 17.23 -5.92 -15.66
C ALA A 59 16.47 -4.79 -14.92
N GLU A 60 15.14 -4.77 -14.99
CA GLU A 60 14.31 -3.78 -14.27
C GLU A 60 14.39 -3.98 -12.74
N MET A 61 14.40 -5.23 -12.26
CA MET A 61 14.61 -5.52 -10.84
C MET A 61 15.98 -5.05 -10.34
N ALA A 62 17.04 -5.22 -11.13
CA ALA A 62 18.37 -4.72 -10.78
C ALA A 62 18.39 -3.19 -10.65
N GLU A 63 17.68 -2.48 -11.52
CA GLU A 63 17.54 -1.03 -11.42
C GLU A 63 16.71 -0.60 -10.22
N LEU A 64 15.58 -1.29 -9.92
CA LEU A 64 14.79 -1.06 -8.72
C LEU A 64 15.59 -1.30 -7.42
N GLU A 65 16.49 -2.30 -7.43
CA GLU A 65 17.39 -2.57 -6.33
C GLU A 65 18.45 -1.47 -6.19
N ARG A 66 19.05 -1.00 -7.30
CA ARG A 66 19.96 0.15 -7.30
C ARG A 66 19.31 1.43 -6.77
N LEU A 67 18.04 1.62 -7.06
CA LEU A 67 17.23 2.73 -6.55
C LEU A 67 16.81 2.56 -5.08
N GLY A 68 17.00 1.37 -4.49
CA GLY A 68 16.71 1.06 -3.11
C GLY A 68 15.23 0.78 -2.81
N TYR A 69 14.44 0.38 -3.80
CA TYR A 69 13.02 0.03 -3.61
C TYR A 69 12.80 -1.45 -3.29
N ILE A 70 13.72 -2.30 -3.74
CA ILE A 70 13.74 -3.73 -3.43
C ILE A 70 15.17 -4.13 -3.07
N TYR A 71 15.34 -5.31 -2.49
CA TYR A 71 16.64 -5.89 -2.22
C TYR A 71 16.61 -7.41 -2.36
N GLN A 72 17.79 -8.01 -2.50
CA GLN A 72 17.98 -9.46 -2.52
C GLN A 72 18.46 -9.92 -1.15
N PRO A 73 17.69 -10.74 -0.40
CA PRO A 73 18.09 -11.14 0.94
C PRO A 73 19.30 -12.08 0.97
N HIS A 74 19.50 -12.90 -0.08
CA HIS A 74 20.67 -13.75 -0.28
C HIS A 74 20.82 -14.15 -1.76
N THR A 75 22.00 -14.59 -2.17
CA THR A 75 22.45 -14.72 -3.57
C THR A 75 21.51 -15.49 -4.51
N SER A 76 20.79 -16.51 -4.02
CA SER A 76 19.85 -17.31 -4.82
C SER A 76 18.37 -16.92 -4.61
N ALA A 77 18.10 -15.94 -3.76
CA ALA A 77 16.73 -15.50 -3.49
C ALA A 77 16.17 -14.59 -4.60
N GLY A 78 14.84 -14.49 -4.64
CA GLY A 78 14.14 -13.44 -5.35
C GLY A 78 14.38 -12.06 -4.74
N ARG A 79 13.48 -11.14 -4.97
CA ARG A 79 13.53 -9.77 -4.43
C ARG A 79 12.44 -9.55 -3.40
N VAL A 80 12.77 -8.73 -2.40
CA VAL A 80 11.89 -8.35 -1.30
C VAL A 80 11.76 -6.82 -1.30
N PRO A 81 10.56 -6.26 -1.05
CA PRO A 81 10.39 -4.82 -0.94
C PRO A 81 11.14 -4.24 0.27
N THR A 82 11.68 -3.02 0.12
CA THR A 82 12.17 -2.21 1.23
C THR A 82 11.04 -1.33 1.80
N ASP A 83 11.24 -0.74 2.99
CA ASP A 83 10.33 0.27 3.53
C ASP A 83 10.10 1.42 2.55
N ARG A 84 11.13 1.80 1.80
CA ARG A 84 11.04 2.82 0.76
C ARG A 84 10.16 2.37 -0.41
N GLY A 85 10.27 1.10 -0.80
CA GLY A 85 9.40 0.50 -1.82
C GLY A 85 7.94 0.52 -1.39
N TYR A 86 7.65 0.09 -0.17
CA TYR A 86 6.30 0.15 0.39
C TYR A 86 5.75 1.57 0.47
N ARG A 87 6.54 2.56 0.93
CA ARG A 87 6.09 3.96 0.98
C ARG A 87 5.72 4.50 -0.39
N LEU A 88 6.55 4.22 -1.41
CA LEU A 88 6.26 4.63 -2.77
C LEU A 88 4.97 3.98 -3.29
N TYR A 89 4.79 2.69 -3.06
CA TYR A 89 3.59 1.96 -3.45
C TYR A 89 2.34 2.57 -2.80
N VAL A 90 2.34 2.75 -1.48
CA VAL A 90 1.19 3.31 -0.74
C VAL A 90 0.87 4.74 -1.20
N ASN A 91 1.87 5.58 -1.42
CA ASN A 91 1.67 6.96 -1.91
C ASN A 91 1.09 7.01 -3.34
N ASN A 92 1.28 5.96 -4.12
CA ASN A 92 0.77 5.84 -5.50
C ASN A 92 -0.52 5.03 -5.60
N ILE A 93 -1.00 4.45 -4.51
CA ILE A 93 -2.34 3.86 -4.48
C ILE A 93 -3.34 4.98 -4.75
N LYS A 94 -3.93 4.95 -5.96
CA LYS A 94 -5.08 5.80 -6.26
C LYS A 94 -6.20 5.42 -5.30
N GLU A 95 -6.94 6.41 -4.84
CA GLU A 95 -8.13 6.24 -4.00
C GLU A 95 -8.91 4.99 -4.45
N ILE A 96 -8.92 3.97 -3.60
CA ILE A 96 -9.76 2.79 -3.83
C ILE A 96 -11.18 3.32 -3.68
N GLN A 97 -11.92 3.38 -4.78
CA GLN A 97 -13.34 3.71 -4.69
C GLN A 97 -14.01 2.64 -3.82
N ALA A 98 -14.39 3.02 -2.61
CA ALA A 98 -15.12 2.15 -1.73
C ALA A 98 -16.38 1.67 -2.47
N ASP A 99 -16.72 0.39 -2.34
CA ASP A 99 -17.98 -0.13 -2.91
C ASP A 99 -19.14 0.76 -2.44
N ALA A 100 -19.83 1.37 -3.41
CA ALA A 100 -20.91 2.32 -3.13
C ALA A 100 -22.01 1.69 -2.24
N ARG A 101 -22.26 0.38 -2.37
CA ARG A 101 -23.23 -0.36 -1.56
C ARG A 101 -22.76 -0.45 -0.10
N MET A 102 -21.47 -0.75 0.11
CA MET A 102 -20.86 -0.85 1.43
C MET A 102 -20.81 0.51 2.11
N SER A 103 -20.42 1.56 1.40
CA SER A 103 -20.42 2.94 1.89
C SER A 103 -21.85 3.41 2.28
N GLN A 104 -22.86 3.09 1.49
CA GLN A 104 -24.27 3.42 1.80
C GLN A 104 -24.80 2.63 3.00
N ALA A 105 -24.46 1.34 3.12
CA ALA A 105 -24.88 0.53 4.26
C ALA A 105 -24.29 1.07 5.57
N LEU A 106 -23.00 1.41 5.58
CA LEU A 106 -22.34 2.05 6.72
C LEU A 106 -22.96 3.40 7.06
N ALA A 107 -23.18 4.26 6.06
CA ALA A 107 -23.78 5.57 6.27
C ALA A 107 -25.21 5.47 6.88
N ARG A 108 -26.04 4.52 6.44
CA ARG A 108 -27.38 4.29 7.01
C ARG A 108 -27.29 3.81 8.46
N ARG A 109 -26.37 2.89 8.78
CA ARG A 109 -26.19 2.36 10.13
C ARG A 109 -25.73 3.45 11.10
N VAL A 110 -24.81 4.29 10.69
CA VAL A 110 -24.33 5.45 11.47
C VAL A 110 -25.44 6.49 11.63
N ALA A 111 -26.17 6.84 10.55
CA ALA A 111 -27.26 7.81 10.61
C ALA A 111 -28.43 7.37 11.50
N SER A 112 -28.67 6.07 11.65
CA SER A 112 -29.75 5.54 12.51
C SER A 112 -29.42 5.56 14.00
N ALA A 113 -28.20 5.91 14.38
CA ALA A 113 -27.75 5.79 15.77
C ALA A 113 -28.36 6.82 16.72
N GLY A 114 -28.75 8.00 16.21
CA GLY A 114 -29.42 9.08 16.99
C GLY A 114 -28.52 9.79 18.03
N GLU A 115 -27.47 9.17 18.49
CA GLU A 115 -26.50 9.66 19.46
C GLU A 115 -25.07 9.46 18.94
N ALA A 116 -24.17 10.41 19.22
CA ALA A 116 -22.79 10.38 18.73
C ALA A 116 -22.04 9.10 19.15
N ASP A 117 -22.19 8.67 20.38
CA ASP A 117 -21.53 7.48 20.94
C ASP A 117 -21.97 6.19 20.23
N LYS A 118 -23.26 6.05 19.96
CA LYS A 118 -23.81 4.92 19.21
C LYS A 118 -23.32 4.95 17.76
N ALA A 119 -23.24 6.14 17.16
CA ALA A 119 -22.74 6.30 15.80
C ALA A 119 -21.28 5.83 15.68
N ILE A 120 -20.42 6.21 16.62
CA ILE A 120 -19.03 5.80 16.65
C ILE A 120 -18.89 4.30 16.91
N LYS A 121 -19.67 3.76 17.85
CA LYS A 121 -19.70 2.31 18.09
C LYS A 121 -20.06 1.55 16.83
N TYR A 122 -21.13 1.92 16.14
CA TYR A 122 -21.57 1.27 14.90
C TYR A 122 -20.57 1.43 13.77
N ALA A 123 -19.91 2.58 13.66
CA ALA A 123 -18.83 2.77 12.68
C ALA A 123 -17.65 1.86 12.97
N THR A 124 -17.21 1.75 14.23
CA THR A 124 -16.09 0.91 14.65
C THR A 124 -16.39 -0.58 14.40
N GLU A 125 -17.56 -1.06 14.81
CA GLU A 125 -18.01 -2.42 14.55
C GLU A 125 -18.07 -2.73 13.04
N SER A 126 -18.65 -1.84 12.24
CA SER A 126 -18.78 -2.04 10.81
C SER A 126 -17.43 -2.03 10.10
N LEU A 127 -16.50 -1.18 10.52
CA LEU A 127 -15.13 -1.18 9.99
C LEU A 127 -14.39 -2.46 10.35
N SER A 128 -14.54 -2.96 11.58
CA SER A 128 -13.97 -4.23 12.01
C SER A 128 -14.51 -5.40 11.19
N GLU A 129 -15.81 -5.46 10.98
CA GLU A 129 -16.47 -6.49 10.14
C GLU A 129 -15.97 -6.45 8.69
N ILE A 130 -15.86 -5.24 8.08
CA ILE A 130 -15.45 -5.05 6.69
C ILE A 130 -13.98 -5.40 6.48
N THR A 131 -13.12 -4.94 7.38
CA THR A 131 -11.67 -5.10 7.24
C THR A 131 -11.17 -6.42 7.81
N GLN A 132 -11.99 -7.11 8.60
CA GLN A 132 -11.60 -8.28 9.41
C GLN A 132 -10.40 -7.99 10.31
N ASN A 133 -10.31 -6.77 10.79
CA ASN A 133 -9.30 -6.28 11.71
C ASN A 133 -9.98 -5.69 12.93
N MET A 134 -9.23 -5.55 14.02
CA MET A 134 -9.71 -4.87 15.22
C MET A 134 -9.91 -3.38 14.94
N GLY A 135 -11.11 -2.87 15.20
CA GLY A 135 -11.44 -1.45 15.14
C GLY A 135 -11.26 -0.79 16.52
N LEU A 136 -10.61 0.38 16.55
CA LEU A 136 -10.46 1.20 17.77
C LEU A 136 -10.92 2.62 17.48
N ALA A 137 -11.79 3.15 18.32
CA ALA A 137 -12.17 4.56 18.30
C ALA A 137 -12.13 5.13 19.72
N THR A 138 -11.66 6.38 19.85
CA THR A 138 -11.60 7.08 21.14
C THR A 138 -12.38 8.38 21.04
N LEU A 139 -13.13 8.66 22.07
CA LEU A 139 -13.73 9.98 22.36
C LEU A 139 -13.13 10.52 23.66
N SER A 140 -13.40 11.80 23.94
CA SER A 140 -12.96 12.44 25.20
C SER A 140 -13.34 11.65 26.44
N ASP A 141 -14.43 10.91 26.40
CA ASP A 141 -15.04 10.25 27.55
C ASP A 141 -15.05 8.71 27.47
N GLY A 142 -14.48 8.09 26.43
CA GLY A 142 -14.48 6.63 26.28
C GLY A 142 -13.61 6.06 25.17
N LEU A 143 -13.38 4.74 25.29
CA LEU A 143 -12.69 3.91 24.32
C LEU A 143 -13.68 2.86 23.75
N TYR A 144 -13.84 2.83 22.44
CA TYR A 144 -14.64 1.84 21.75
C TYR A 144 -13.72 0.88 20.99
N PHE A 145 -13.97 -0.42 21.12
CA PHE A 145 -13.24 -1.47 20.41
C PHE A 145 -14.21 -2.56 19.94
N SER A 146 -13.85 -3.19 18.85
CA SER A 146 -14.59 -4.30 18.25
C SER A 146 -13.62 -5.28 17.58
#